data_336a04baf676ad13212bcde50b39bf01
#
_entry.id   336a04baf676ad13212bcde50b39bf01
#
_cell.length_a   1.000
_cell.length_b   1.000
_cell.length_c   1.000
_cell.angle_alpha   90.00
_cell.angle_beta   90.00
_cell.angle_gamma   90.00
#
_symmetry.space_group_name_H-M   'P 1'
#
loop_
_entity.id
_entity.type
_entity.pdbx_description
1 polymer ?
#
loop_
_entity_poly.entity_id
_entity_poly.type
_entity_poly.pdbx_seq_one_letter_code
_entity_poly.pdbx_strand_id
1 'polypeptide(L)'
;RYDFRFNQLTSQVECRERNSFNFYFLPVDKRLMASITMNAQYEGLKLWDKDVVRFLNSDHVPVYQPIEEFLYDLPRWNGKDYIGNLAKRVPCDHPYWTQLFRRWFLSMVAHWRGMGKNHANSTSPILIGPQAYRKSTFCRLILPPCLQAYYTDSIDFSRKRDAELYLNRFLLINMDAVSYTHLTLPTTSRV
;
A
#
# COMPACT_ATOMS: atom_id res chain seq x y z
N ARG A 1 -20.88 -1.35 19.11
CA ARG A 1 -20.49 -2.70 18.72
C ARG A 1 -19.37 -2.68 17.66
N TYR A 2 -19.36 -1.71 16.75
CA TYR A 2 -18.40 -1.60 15.66
C TYR A 2 -17.61 -0.30 15.75
N ASP A 3 -16.31 -0.35 15.41
CA ASP A 3 -15.48 0.79 15.10
C ASP A 3 -15.36 0.91 13.59
N PHE A 4 -15.50 2.13 13.06
CA PHE A 4 -15.38 2.42 11.64
C PHE A 4 -14.25 3.42 11.40
N ARG A 5 -13.62 3.33 10.24
CA ARG A 5 -12.69 4.33 9.73
C ARG A 5 -12.74 4.38 8.20
N PHE A 6 -12.50 5.54 7.63
CA PHE A 6 -12.36 5.70 6.19
C PHE A 6 -10.88 5.70 5.82
N ASN A 7 -10.43 4.65 5.16
CA ASN A 7 -9.05 4.51 4.70
C ASN A 7 -8.86 5.34 3.42
N GLN A 8 -8.13 6.46 3.53
CA GLN A 8 -7.93 7.37 2.39
C GLN A 8 -7.08 6.76 1.28
N LEU A 9 -6.17 5.83 1.59
CA LEU A 9 -5.33 5.20 0.57
C LEU A 9 -6.12 4.23 -0.31
N THR A 10 -7.03 3.45 0.29
CA THR A 10 -7.86 2.50 -0.46
C THR A 10 -9.19 3.10 -0.89
N SER A 11 -9.54 4.30 -0.39
CA SER A 11 -10.86 4.94 -0.56
C SER A 11 -12.02 4.03 -0.12
N GLN A 12 -11.82 3.26 0.94
CA GLN A 12 -12.80 2.31 1.46
C GLN A 12 -13.06 2.55 2.95
N VAL A 13 -14.30 2.34 3.35
CA VAL A 13 -14.63 2.26 4.77
C VAL A 13 -14.22 0.89 5.30
N GLU A 14 -13.51 0.89 6.40
CA GLU A 14 -13.09 -0.30 7.12
C GLU A 14 -13.80 -0.37 8.47
N CYS A 15 -14.02 -1.58 8.96
CA CYS A 15 -14.75 -1.86 10.19
C CYS A 15 -14.00 -2.89 11.02
N ARG A 16 -14.09 -2.73 12.33
CA ARG A 16 -13.65 -3.71 13.33
C ARG A 16 -14.76 -3.90 14.37
N GLU A 17 -15.04 -5.14 14.76
CA GLU A 17 -15.96 -5.42 15.86
C GLU A 17 -15.22 -5.28 17.21
N ARG A 18 -15.73 -4.44 18.11
CA ARG A 18 -15.07 -4.11 19.39
C ARG A 18 -14.84 -5.29 20.32
N ASN A 19 -15.76 -6.25 20.32
CA ASN A 19 -15.73 -7.41 21.21
C ASN A 19 -15.21 -8.68 20.54
N SER A 20 -14.56 -8.54 19.38
CA SER A 20 -13.96 -9.66 18.65
C SER A 20 -12.49 -9.79 19.02
N PHE A 21 -11.96 -11.03 19.01
CA PHE A 21 -10.52 -11.29 19.06
C PHE A 21 -9.79 -10.83 17.78
N ASN A 22 -10.54 -10.40 16.77
CA ASN A 22 -9.97 -9.84 15.55
C ASN A 22 -9.72 -8.33 15.74
N PHE A 23 -8.46 -7.98 15.94
CA PHE A 23 -8.02 -6.59 16.13
C PHE A 23 -7.85 -5.82 14.82
N TYR A 24 -8.00 -6.48 13.66
CA TYR A 24 -7.79 -5.88 12.34
C TYR A 24 -9.05 -5.22 11.82
N PHE A 25 -8.86 -4.06 11.17
CA PHE A 25 -9.91 -3.44 10.37
C PHE A 25 -10.01 -4.15 9.02
N LEU A 26 -11.23 -4.49 8.62
CA LEU A 26 -11.53 -5.12 7.34
C LEU A 26 -12.43 -4.21 6.50
N PRO A 27 -12.30 -4.19 5.18
CA PRO A 27 -13.19 -3.43 4.32
C PRO A 27 -14.64 -3.85 4.54
N VAL A 28 -15.55 -2.86 4.57
CA VAL A 28 -16.98 -3.10 4.69
C VAL A 28 -17.51 -3.60 3.34
N ASP A 29 -17.82 -4.88 3.26
CA ASP A 29 -18.47 -5.50 2.12
C ASP A 29 -20.02 -5.49 2.27
N LYS A 30 -20.71 -5.93 1.22
CA LYS A 30 -22.18 -6.00 1.21
C LYS A 30 -22.74 -6.93 2.30
N ARG A 31 -22.05 -8.03 2.60
CA ARG A 31 -22.47 -9.00 3.60
C ARG A 31 -22.35 -8.42 5.01
N LEU A 32 -21.23 -7.76 5.31
CA LEU A 32 -21.02 -7.09 6.59
C LEU A 32 -22.04 -5.96 6.78
N MET A 33 -22.33 -5.17 5.73
CA MET A 33 -23.34 -4.11 5.76
C MET A 33 -24.72 -4.65 6.13
N ALA A 34 -25.16 -5.73 5.48
CA ALA A 34 -26.43 -6.40 5.82
C ALA A 34 -26.43 -6.91 7.27
N SER A 35 -25.34 -7.51 7.74
CA SER A 35 -25.18 -7.97 9.12
C SER A 35 -25.26 -6.82 10.14
N ILE A 36 -24.69 -5.67 9.83
CA ILE A 36 -24.76 -4.46 10.67
C ILE A 36 -26.22 -4.00 10.78
N THR A 37 -26.94 -3.92 9.65
CA THR A 37 -28.35 -3.53 9.61
C THR A 37 -29.22 -4.48 10.44
N MET A 38 -29.07 -5.79 10.23
CA MET A 38 -29.84 -6.81 10.96
C MET A 38 -29.55 -6.74 12.47
N ASN A 39 -28.29 -6.65 12.86
CA ASN A 39 -27.92 -6.53 14.28
C ASN A 39 -28.52 -5.27 14.94
N ALA A 40 -28.52 -4.15 14.23
CA ALA A 40 -29.16 -2.92 14.73
C ALA A 40 -30.67 -3.08 14.90
N GLN A 41 -31.34 -3.77 13.96
CA GLN A 41 -32.77 -4.07 14.05
C GLN A 41 -33.09 -5.02 15.23
N TYR A 42 -32.26 -6.03 15.47
CA TYR A 42 -32.42 -6.93 16.63
C TYR A 42 -32.28 -6.19 17.96
N GLU A 43 -31.49 -5.14 18.00
CA GLU A 43 -31.36 -4.25 19.18
C GLU A 43 -32.47 -3.18 19.25
N GLY A 44 -33.50 -3.28 18.39
CA GLY A 44 -34.67 -2.40 18.41
C GLY A 44 -34.49 -1.08 17.67
N LEU A 45 -33.39 -0.89 16.94
CA LEU A 45 -33.16 0.31 16.13
C LEU A 45 -33.93 0.20 14.81
N LYS A 46 -34.67 1.24 14.45
CA LYS A 46 -35.39 1.32 13.16
C LYS A 46 -34.42 1.84 12.08
N LEU A 47 -33.47 1.00 11.66
CA LEU A 47 -32.50 1.30 10.64
C LEU A 47 -32.73 0.43 9.38
N TRP A 48 -32.46 1.05 8.22
CA TRP A 48 -32.48 0.39 6.92
C TRP A 48 -31.08 0.43 6.31
N ASP A 49 -30.80 -0.43 5.34
CA ASP A 49 -29.51 -0.47 4.62
C ASP A 49 -29.08 0.90 4.12
N LYS A 50 -30.03 1.71 3.60
CA LYS A 50 -29.78 3.07 3.13
C LYS A 50 -29.25 4.00 4.23
N ASP A 51 -29.65 3.81 5.47
CA ASP A 51 -29.23 4.65 6.59
C ASP A 51 -27.81 4.25 7.02
N VAL A 52 -27.49 2.95 6.99
CA VAL A 52 -26.13 2.45 7.20
C VAL A 52 -25.19 2.97 6.10
N VAL A 53 -25.59 2.88 4.82
CA VAL A 53 -24.81 3.41 3.70
C VAL A 53 -24.58 4.90 3.84
N ARG A 54 -25.61 5.67 4.23
CA ARG A 54 -25.50 7.12 4.45
C ARG A 54 -24.51 7.45 5.56
N PHE A 55 -24.56 6.71 6.68
CA PHE A 55 -23.62 6.87 7.78
C PHE A 55 -22.19 6.55 7.34
N LEU A 56 -21.97 5.42 6.67
CA LEU A 56 -20.65 4.99 6.21
C LEU A 56 -20.00 5.99 5.21
N ASN A 57 -20.82 6.69 4.44
CA ASN A 57 -20.36 7.71 3.47
C ASN A 57 -20.37 9.13 4.05
N SER A 58 -20.58 9.28 5.36
CA SER A 58 -20.58 10.59 6.01
C SER A 58 -19.25 10.90 6.68
N ASP A 59 -19.06 12.16 7.06
CA ASP A 59 -17.94 12.67 7.84
C ASP A 59 -17.94 12.21 9.31
N HIS A 60 -19.00 11.50 9.74
CA HIS A 60 -19.02 10.85 11.05
C HIS A 60 -18.08 9.64 11.15
N VAL A 61 -17.63 9.08 10.01
CA VAL A 61 -16.62 8.03 9.96
C VAL A 61 -15.23 8.69 9.96
N PRO A 62 -14.42 8.48 11.02
CA PRO A 62 -13.12 9.12 11.13
C PRO A 62 -12.20 8.70 9.97
N VAL A 63 -11.45 9.68 9.49
CA VAL A 63 -10.48 9.47 8.42
C VAL A 63 -9.24 8.79 8.97
N TYR A 64 -8.76 7.78 8.26
CA TYR A 64 -7.55 7.03 8.55
C TYR A 64 -6.52 7.21 7.43
N GLN A 65 -5.35 7.71 7.79
CA GLN A 65 -4.19 7.88 6.93
C GLN A 65 -3.08 6.92 7.34
N PRO A 66 -2.98 5.73 6.72
CA PRO A 66 -2.07 4.68 7.18
C PRO A 66 -0.60 5.11 7.18
N ILE A 67 -0.21 5.96 6.24
CA ILE A 67 1.18 6.44 6.12
C ILE A 67 1.48 7.47 7.21
N GLU A 68 0.60 8.44 7.40
CA GLU A 68 0.81 9.50 8.39
C GLU A 68 0.78 8.93 9.82
N GLU A 69 -0.13 7.98 10.12
CA GLU A 69 -0.13 7.29 11.42
C GLU A 69 1.18 6.52 11.62
N PHE A 70 1.60 5.74 10.63
CA PHE A 70 2.88 5.01 10.72
C PHE A 70 4.06 5.96 10.97
N LEU A 71 4.14 7.06 10.24
CA LEU A 71 5.23 8.03 10.39
C LEU A 71 5.17 8.77 11.73
N TYR A 72 3.98 9.04 12.24
CA TYR A 72 3.78 9.68 13.54
C TYR A 72 4.23 8.78 14.71
N ASP A 73 3.98 7.49 14.60
CA ASP A 73 4.34 6.50 15.63
C ASP A 73 5.83 6.12 15.62
N LEU A 74 6.59 6.59 14.62
CA LEU A 74 8.02 6.31 14.56
C LEU A 74 8.76 6.99 15.72
N PRO A 75 9.69 6.29 16.38
CA PRO A 75 10.54 6.89 17.40
C PRO A 75 11.43 7.98 16.78
N ARG A 76 11.89 8.91 17.62
CA ARG A 76 12.85 9.92 17.16
C ARG A 76 14.08 9.25 16.56
N TRP A 77 14.58 9.81 15.47
CA TRP A 77 15.78 9.30 14.81
C TRP A 77 16.98 9.31 15.75
N ASN A 78 17.68 8.20 15.84
CA ASN A 78 18.83 7.97 16.73
C ASN A 78 20.19 8.16 16.03
N GLY A 79 20.22 8.78 14.85
CA GLY A 79 21.44 9.02 14.08
C GLY A 79 21.93 7.85 13.23
N LYS A 80 21.30 6.66 13.31
CA LYS A 80 21.73 5.50 12.53
C LYS A 80 21.22 5.55 11.09
N ASP A 81 22.06 5.11 10.15
CA ASP A 81 21.72 5.01 8.73
C ASP A 81 20.99 3.70 8.41
N TYR A 82 19.69 3.67 8.71
CA TYR A 82 18.86 2.49 8.44
C TYR A 82 18.69 2.20 6.95
N ILE A 83 18.55 3.24 6.11
CA ILE A 83 18.35 3.06 4.66
C ILE A 83 19.63 2.51 4.02
N GLY A 84 20.79 3.06 4.37
CA GLY A 84 22.08 2.54 3.87
C GLY A 84 22.34 1.11 4.34
N ASN A 85 21.98 0.77 5.58
CA ASN A 85 22.10 -0.58 6.09
C ASN A 85 21.14 -1.56 5.37
N LEU A 86 19.94 -1.13 5.01
CA LEU A 86 19.00 -1.90 4.19
C LEU A 86 19.58 -2.13 2.78
N ALA A 87 20.10 -1.08 2.15
CA ALA A 87 20.72 -1.19 0.83
C ALA A 87 21.87 -2.22 0.79
N LYS A 88 22.71 -2.24 1.83
CA LYS A 88 23.83 -3.19 1.96
C LYS A 88 23.40 -4.65 2.14
N ARG A 89 22.12 -4.93 2.37
CA ARG A 89 21.60 -6.31 2.39
C ARG A 89 21.47 -6.92 1.00
N VAL A 90 21.47 -6.08 -0.04
CA VAL A 90 21.51 -6.52 -1.42
C VAL A 90 22.98 -6.61 -1.84
N PRO A 91 23.53 -7.81 -2.17
CA PRO A 91 24.86 -7.95 -2.71
C PRO A 91 24.90 -7.26 -4.09
N CYS A 92 25.61 -6.15 -4.18
CA CYS A 92 25.71 -5.36 -5.40
C CYS A 92 27.09 -4.72 -5.48
N ASP A 93 27.80 -4.96 -6.59
CA ASP A 93 29.14 -4.45 -6.83
C ASP A 93 29.15 -3.02 -7.39
N HIS A 94 27.98 -2.43 -7.65
CA HIS A 94 27.88 -1.08 -8.20
C HIS A 94 28.29 -0.04 -7.13
N PRO A 95 29.30 0.79 -7.37
CA PRO A 95 29.90 1.67 -6.35
C PRO A 95 28.92 2.70 -5.77
N TYR A 96 27.93 3.11 -6.55
CA TYR A 96 26.93 4.09 -6.14
C TYR A 96 25.60 3.45 -5.68
N TRP A 97 25.50 2.13 -5.55
CA TRP A 97 24.27 1.44 -5.20
C TRP A 97 23.60 2.01 -3.96
N THR A 98 24.33 2.14 -2.85
CA THR A 98 23.78 2.65 -1.58
C THR A 98 23.23 4.07 -1.71
N GLN A 99 23.91 4.93 -2.48
CA GLN A 99 23.45 6.33 -2.69
C GLN A 99 22.21 6.37 -3.57
N LEU A 100 22.15 5.58 -4.65
CA LEU A 100 21.02 5.48 -5.56
C LEU A 100 19.80 4.90 -4.84
N PHE A 101 20.00 3.83 -4.07
CA PHE A 101 18.94 3.23 -3.27
C PHE A 101 18.39 4.22 -2.24
N ARG A 102 19.25 4.99 -1.55
CA ARG A 102 18.82 6.02 -0.60
C ARG A 102 17.95 7.08 -1.28
N ARG A 103 18.39 7.60 -2.43
CA ARG A 103 17.62 8.60 -3.19
C ARG A 103 16.27 8.06 -3.61
N TRP A 104 16.23 6.86 -4.16
CA TRP A 104 14.99 6.20 -4.54
C TRP A 104 14.06 6.01 -3.34
N PHE A 105 14.59 5.50 -2.22
CA PHE A 105 13.80 5.24 -1.01
C PHE A 105 13.18 6.52 -0.43
N LEU A 106 13.96 7.57 -0.33
CA LEU A 106 13.46 8.88 0.15
C LEU A 106 12.43 9.48 -0.81
N SER A 107 12.65 9.35 -2.12
CA SER A 107 11.71 9.80 -3.15
C SER A 107 10.39 9.01 -3.09
N MET A 108 10.46 7.71 -2.84
CA MET A 108 9.31 6.84 -2.64
C MET A 108 8.46 7.31 -1.43
N VAL A 109 9.11 7.54 -0.28
CA VAL A 109 8.41 8.03 0.93
C VAL A 109 7.84 9.43 0.72
N ALA A 110 8.56 10.33 0.05
CA ALA A 110 8.07 11.66 -0.29
C ALA A 110 6.82 11.57 -1.19
N HIS A 111 6.80 10.64 -2.14
CA HIS A 111 5.64 10.38 -2.99
C HIS A 111 4.43 9.90 -2.16
N TRP A 112 4.62 8.98 -1.21
CA TRP A 112 3.57 8.51 -0.31
C TRP A 112 2.92 9.65 0.50
N ARG A 113 3.70 10.66 0.86
CA ARG A 113 3.22 11.86 1.57
C ARG A 113 2.61 12.92 0.65
N GLY A 114 2.38 12.61 -0.62
CA GLY A 114 1.82 13.55 -1.58
C GLY A 114 2.74 14.71 -1.97
N MET A 115 4.03 14.63 -1.59
CA MET A 115 5.02 15.64 -1.96
C MET A 115 5.46 15.53 -3.43
N GLY A 116 4.98 14.53 -4.14
CA GLY A 116 5.31 14.22 -5.53
C GLY A 116 4.66 15.10 -6.58
N LYS A 117 3.85 16.10 -6.20
CA LYS A 117 3.19 16.99 -7.18
C LYS A 117 4.16 17.72 -8.11
N ASN A 118 5.38 17.99 -7.64
CA ASN A 118 6.42 18.68 -8.41
C ASN A 118 7.54 17.74 -8.88
N HIS A 119 7.71 16.59 -8.24
CA HIS A 119 8.82 15.65 -8.49
C HIS A 119 8.33 14.22 -8.30
N ALA A 120 7.71 13.66 -9.33
CA ALA A 120 7.35 12.24 -9.32
C ALA A 120 8.59 11.36 -9.16
N ASN A 121 8.48 10.21 -8.47
CA ASN A 121 9.54 9.22 -8.44
C ASN A 121 9.69 8.57 -9.81
N SER A 122 10.60 9.10 -10.62
CA SER A 122 10.83 8.68 -12.01
C SER A 122 11.80 7.50 -12.16
N THR A 123 12.32 6.97 -11.04
CA THR A 123 13.29 5.89 -11.04
C THR A 123 12.81 4.72 -10.21
N SER A 124 13.16 3.50 -10.64
CA SER A 124 12.89 2.27 -9.91
C SER A 124 14.14 1.39 -9.90
N PRO A 125 14.50 0.76 -8.78
CA PRO A 125 15.59 -0.21 -8.77
C PRO A 125 15.17 -1.47 -9.50
N ILE A 126 16.09 -2.02 -10.30
CA ILE A 126 15.92 -3.31 -10.96
C ILE A 126 16.90 -4.28 -10.31
N LEU A 127 16.37 -5.32 -9.66
CA LEU A 127 17.16 -6.35 -9.01
C LEU A 127 17.41 -7.52 -9.99
N ILE A 128 18.62 -7.60 -10.51
CA ILE A 128 19.04 -8.66 -11.44
C ILE A 128 19.83 -9.70 -10.67
N GLY A 129 19.58 -10.98 -10.92
CA GLY A 129 20.31 -12.07 -10.30
C GLY A 129 19.63 -13.42 -10.50
N PRO A 130 20.28 -14.53 -10.16
CA PRO A 130 19.74 -15.88 -10.31
C PRO A 130 18.39 -16.07 -9.62
N GLN A 131 17.66 -17.09 -10.04
CA GLN A 131 16.43 -17.50 -9.38
C GLN A 131 16.73 -17.95 -7.94
N ALA A 132 15.73 -17.85 -7.04
CA ALA A 132 15.83 -18.20 -5.61
C ALA A 132 16.72 -17.27 -4.74
N TYR A 133 17.26 -16.18 -5.26
CA TYR A 133 18.03 -15.19 -4.47
C TYR A 133 17.16 -14.22 -3.66
N ARG A 134 15.90 -14.60 -3.39
CA ARG A 134 14.95 -13.88 -2.50
C ARG A 134 14.71 -12.40 -2.88
N LYS A 135 14.80 -12.06 -4.16
CA LYS A 135 14.58 -10.68 -4.65
C LYS A 135 13.19 -10.18 -4.29
N SER A 136 12.15 -10.95 -4.59
CA SER A 136 10.75 -10.58 -4.28
C SER A 136 10.51 -10.50 -2.78
N THR A 137 11.15 -11.37 -1.98
CA THR A 137 11.12 -11.29 -0.51
C THR A 137 11.71 -9.98 -0.01
N PHE A 138 12.87 -9.56 -0.56
CA PHE A 138 13.46 -8.27 -0.23
C PHE A 138 12.52 -7.11 -0.55
N CYS A 139 11.93 -7.09 -1.76
CA CYS A 139 10.95 -6.06 -2.15
C CYS A 139 9.78 -5.98 -1.16
N ARG A 140 9.25 -7.14 -0.75
CA ARG A 140 8.16 -7.19 0.23
C ARG A 140 8.57 -6.61 1.58
N LEU A 141 9.77 -6.92 2.05
CA LEU A 141 10.29 -6.47 3.35
C LEU A 141 10.68 -4.98 3.40
N ILE A 142 10.67 -4.28 2.27
CA ILE A 142 10.84 -2.81 2.24
C ILE A 142 9.71 -2.12 3.00
N LEU A 143 8.48 -2.63 2.89
CA LEU A 143 7.35 -2.13 3.66
C LEU A 143 7.32 -2.73 5.07
N PRO A 144 7.06 -1.90 6.10
CA PRO A 144 6.88 -2.39 7.46
C PRO A 144 5.61 -3.26 7.56
N PRO A 145 5.51 -4.16 8.57
CA PRO A 145 4.40 -5.10 8.71
C PRO A 145 3.01 -4.43 8.67
N CYS A 146 2.85 -3.26 9.28
CA CYS A 146 1.58 -2.52 9.30
C CYS A 146 1.16 -1.96 7.93
N LEU A 147 2.09 -1.81 6.98
CA LEU A 147 1.84 -1.33 5.62
C LEU A 147 1.87 -2.45 4.57
N GLN A 148 2.04 -3.71 4.97
CA GLN A 148 2.11 -4.86 4.04
C GLN A 148 0.83 -5.05 3.21
N ALA A 149 -0.32 -4.63 3.71
CA ALA A 149 -1.58 -4.65 2.96
C ALA A 149 -1.55 -3.76 1.68
N TYR A 150 -0.60 -2.84 1.60
CA TYR A 150 -0.41 -1.91 0.47
C TYR A 150 0.77 -2.31 -0.43
N TYR A 151 1.21 -3.55 -0.35
CA TYR A 151 2.17 -4.17 -1.26
C TYR A 151 1.46 -5.07 -2.26
N THR A 152 1.91 -5.07 -3.51
CA THR A 152 1.50 -6.08 -4.49
C THR A 152 2.66 -6.46 -5.40
N ASP A 153 2.67 -7.71 -5.84
CA ASP A 153 3.54 -8.27 -6.87
C ASP A 153 2.75 -8.83 -8.06
N SER A 154 1.43 -8.61 -8.05
CA SER A 154 0.50 -9.10 -9.07
C SER A 154 -0.29 -7.93 -9.64
N ILE A 155 0.17 -7.39 -10.77
CA ILE A 155 -0.55 -6.36 -11.53
C ILE A 155 -0.81 -6.87 -12.94
N ASP A 156 -2.04 -6.72 -13.39
CA ASP A 156 -2.41 -6.88 -14.78
C ASP A 156 -2.41 -5.52 -15.49
N PHE A 157 -1.38 -5.27 -16.30
CA PHE A 157 -1.27 -4.07 -17.12
C PHE A 157 -2.05 -4.12 -18.43
N SER A 158 -2.70 -5.24 -18.75
CA SER A 158 -3.50 -5.38 -19.97
C SER A 158 -4.67 -4.40 -20.02
N ARG A 159 -5.13 -3.96 -18.84
CA ARG A 159 -6.23 -3.00 -18.67
C ARG A 159 -5.71 -1.71 -18.04
N LYS A 160 -5.57 -0.67 -18.85
CA LYS A 160 -5.08 0.65 -18.41
C LYS A 160 -5.79 1.19 -17.17
N ARG A 161 -7.13 1.08 -17.13
CA ARG A 161 -7.95 1.57 -16.02
C ARG A 161 -7.64 0.84 -14.71
N ASP A 162 -7.44 -0.47 -14.78
CA ASP A 162 -7.12 -1.28 -13.60
C ASP A 162 -5.71 -0.96 -13.11
N ALA A 163 -4.75 -0.76 -14.02
CA ALA A 163 -3.39 -0.33 -13.68
C ALA A 163 -3.37 1.03 -12.95
N GLU A 164 -4.16 2.01 -13.41
CA GLU A 164 -4.29 3.31 -12.73
C GLU A 164 -4.87 3.18 -11.32
N LEU A 165 -5.84 2.28 -11.11
CA LEU A 165 -6.39 2.00 -9.77
C LEU A 165 -5.34 1.36 -8.85
N TYR A 166 -4.51 0.45 -9.37
CA TYR A 166 -3.41 -0.17 -8.62
C TYR A 166 -2.38 0.87 -8.19
N LEU A 167 -1.99 1.78 -9.08
CA LEU A 167 -1.03 2.86 -8.77
C LEU A 167 -1.52 3.79 -7.65
N ASN A 168 -2.81 3.99 -7.53
CA ASN A 168 -3.40 4.83 -6.49
C ASN A 168 -3.60 4.09 -5.15
N ARG A 169 -3.63 2.76 -5.16
CA ARG A 169 -3.98 1.93 -4.00
C ARG A 169 -2.76 1.34 -3.28
N PHE A 170 -1.69 1.07 -4.02
CA PHE A 170 -0.52 0.38 -3.48
C PHE A 170 0.66 1.33 -3.28
N LEU A 171 1.34 1.19 -2.14
CA LEU A 171 2.54 1.96 -1.78
C LEU A 171 3.79 1.44 -2.49
N LEU A 172 3.85 0.14 -2.69
CA LEU A 172 4.96 -0.52 -3.37
C LEU A 172 4.43 -1.62 -4.27
N ILE A 173 4.83 -1.54 -5.52
CA ILE A 173 4.48 -2.48 -6.55
C ILE A 173 5.76 -3.16 -7.00
N ASN A 174 5.86 -4.47 -6.80
CA ASN A 174 6.96 -5.27 -7.32
C ASN A 174 6.55 -5.87 -8.66
N MET A 175 7.22 -5.47 -9.73
CA MET A 175 6.98 -5.99 -11.05
C MET A 175 7.93 -7.17 -11.29
N ASP A 176 7.44 -8.41 -11.12
CA ASP A 176 8.25 -9.60 -11.38
C ASP A 176 8.39 -9.84 -12.88
N ALA A 177 9.62 -10.12 -13.33
CA ALA A 177 9.97 -10.27 -14.74
C ALA A 177 9.19 -11.40 -15.47
N VAL A 178 8.65 -12.35 -14.75
CA VAL A 178 7.88 -13.46 -15.34
C VAL A 178 6.53 -13.01 -15.90
N SER A 179 5.97 -11.89 -15.43
CA SER A 179 4.70 -11.36 -15.93
C SER A 179 4.83 -10.49 -17.19
N TYR A 180 6.05 -10.26 -17.70
CA TYR A 180 6.34 -9.26 -18.72
C TYR A 180 6.70 -9.81 -20.11
N THR A 181 6.31 -11.02 -20.43
CA THR A 181 6.52 -11.58 -21.79
C THR A 181 5.83 -10.77 -22.91
N HIS A 182 5.04 -9.75 -22.59
CA HIS A 182 4.34 -8.90 -23.56
C HIS A 182 4.80 -7.43 -23.61
N LEU A 183 5.74 -7.01 -22.78
CA LEU A 183 6.36 -5.69 -22.89
C LEU A 183 7.70 -5.80 -23.61
N THR A 184 7.66 -6.03 -24.90
CA THR A 184 8.78 -5.73 -25.78
C THR A 184 8.98 -4.22 -25.79
N LEU A 185 10.01 -3.73 -25.11
CA LEU A 185 10.50 -2.37 -25.33
C LEU A 185 10.84 -2.26 -26.82
N PRO A 186 10.40 -1.22 -27.53
CA PRO A 186 10.82 -1.00 -28.90
C PRO A 186 12.34 -0.81 -28.89
N THR A 187 13.08 -1.82 -29.34
CA THR A 187 14.50 -1.70 -29.66
C THR A 187 14.58 -0.76 -30.86
N THR A 188 14.85 0.50 -30.64
CA THR A 188 15.32 1.39 -31.68
C THR A 188 16.73 0.96 -32.03
N SER A 189 16.86 0.00 -32.95
CA SER A 189 18.07 -0.18 -33.73
C SER A 189 18.23 1.03 -34.62
N ARG A 190 19.09 1.97 -34.25
CA ARG A 190 19.66 2.93 -35.19
C ARG A 190 20.89 2.29 -35.81
N VAL A 191 20.78 2.03 -37.11
CA VAL A 191 21.90 1.87 -38.03
C VAL A 191 22.66 3.18 -38.11
#